data_a86239abd0f2f0cb90739964532b7401
#
_entry.id   a86239abd0f2f0cb90739964532b7401
#
_cell.length_a   1.000
_cell.length_b   1.000
_cell.length_c   1.000
_cell.angle_alpha   90.00
_cell.angle_beta   90.00
_cell.angle_gamma   90.00
#
_symmetry.space_group_name_H-M   'P 1'
#
loop_
_entity.id
_entity.type
_entity.pdbx_description
1 polymer ?
#
loop_
_entity_poly.entity_id
_entity_poly.type
_entity_poly.pdbx_seq_one_letter_code
_entity_poly.pdbx_strand_id
1 'polypeptide(L)'
;MFDQTAWGWLPSLYLLLGGLAGGLTLVSSIVRLCSGGMSNETCGPRSLGSFPATSSCIALAALAVGLACLVSELDNPDQALAMHLSFSNAGSWMTYGAWTLVAGCVVFAANAVLATPRTRAALLALFPHVGSRTIVIAGNAAMAAAGIVGLAIAAYTGMLLRSAGSIPMWDTPLLPVLFTLSSCSMGAEVAALLLCWGGEAAKGTRQKTSLQSAVTAYRAVSIGAMAIALLEAGVLMAYMVGRTSASPLGADMTRSLVEGELAPWFWVGAVALGIVVPLACEAVATCSPQGTGMGGPSLRGALSAAQPGTRAAKTVARPIAAIVAAACSVVGSFALRCIVVAVGVHEPLTAAQLVAASLGIS
;
A
#
# COMPACT_ATOMS: atom_id res chain seq x y z
N MET A 1 23.01 27.53 -14.65
CA MET A 1 22.50 26.92 -13.44
C MET A 1 21.15 26.35 -13.86
N PHE A 2 21.11 25.08 -14.28
CA PHE A 2 19.86 24.45 -14.67
C PHE A 2 19.23 23.96 -13.36
N ASP A 3 18.18 24.65 -12.91
CA ASP A 3 17.34 24.14 -11.82
C ASP A 3 16.69 22.83 -12.29
N GLN A 4 17.21 21.71 -11.83
CA GLN A 4 16.57 20.41 -11.98
C GLN A 4 15.44 20.28 -10.96
N THR A 5 14.41 21.09 -11.08
CA THR A 5 13.17 20.99 -10.31
C THR A 5 12.18 20.01 -10.97
N ALA A 6 12.68 19.10 -11.81
CA ALA A 6 11.86 18.26 -12.69
C ALA A 6 10.99 17.21 -11.97
N TRP A 7 11.28 16.90 -10.68
CA TRP A 7 10.52 15.90 -9.92
C TRP A 7 10.04 16.52 -8.60
N GLY A 8 8.84 17.07 -8.60
CA GLY A 8 8.18 17.61 -7.42
C GLY A 8 7.73 16.51 -6.44
N TRP A 9 6.91 16.86 -5.47
CA TRP A 9 6.31 15.92 -4.50
C TRP A 9 5.19 15.03 -5.11
N LEU A 10 4.62 15.43 -6.25
CA LEU A 10 3.54 14.73 -6.94
C LEU A 10 3.92 13.30 -7.41
N PRO A 11 5.12 13.05 -7.99
CA PRO A 11 5.57 11.68 -8.28
C PRO A 11 5.64 10.80 -7.04
N SER A 12 6.12 11.31 -5.92
CA SER A 12 6.16 10.57 -4.66
C SER A 12 4.74 10.23 -4.17
N LEU A 13 3.78 11.14 -4.35
CA LEU A 13 2.37 10.92 -4.01
C LEU A 13 1.73 9.86 -4.93
N TYR A 14 1.98 9.92 -6.24
CA TYR A 14 1.54 8.89 -7.17
C TYR A 14 2.10 7.51 -6.81
N LEU A 15 3.39 7.42 -6.51
CA LEU A 15 4.03 6.17 -6.06
C LEU A 15 3.43 5.65 -4.74
N LEU A 16 3.08 6.56 -3.81
CA LEU A 16 2.38 6.21 -2.57
C LEU A 16 1.00 5.63 -2.85
N LEU A 17 0.18 6.35 -3.61
CA LEU A 17 -1.20 5.97 -3.89
C LEU A 17 -1.30 4.67 -4.70
N GLY A 18 -0.40 4.49 -5.68
CA GLY A 18 -0.26 3.24 -6.40
C GLY A 18 0.16 2.09 -5.49
N GLY A 19 1.13 2.32 -4.60
CA GLY A 19 1.55 1.36 -3.60
C GLY A 19 0.43 1.01 -2.61
N LEU A 20 -0.32 2.01 -2.11
CA LEU A 20 -1.48 1.79 -1.23
C LEU A 20 -2.56 0.97 -1.93
N ALA A 21 -2.92 1.34 -3.15
CA ALA A 21 -3.92 0.63 -3.93
C ALA A 21 -3.51 -0.83 -4.14
N GLY A 22 -2.26 -1.07 -4.54
CA GLY A 22 -1.71 -2.41 -4.78
C GLY A 22 -1.62 -3.24 -3.50
N GLY A 23 -1.00 -2.71 -2.45
CA GLY A 23 -0.82 -3.41 -1.17
C GLY A 23 -2.14 -3.72 -0.47
N LEU A 24 -3.06 -2.75 -0.39
CA LEU A 24 -4.39 -2.96 0.21
C LEU A 24 -5.20 -4.00 -0.57
N THR A 25 -5.14 -3.98 -1.91
CA THR A 25 -5.86 -4.95 -2.74
C THR A 25 -5.29 -6.34 -2.58
N LEU A 26 -3.96 -6.50 -2.54
CA LEU A 26 -3.30 -7.77 -2.31
C LEU A 26 -3.71 -8.37 -0.95
N VAL A 27 -3.54 -7.61 0.13
CA VAL A 27 -3.86 -8.07 1.48
C VAL A 27 -5.35 -8.38 1.62
N SER A 28 -6.23 -7.51 1.13
CA SER A 28 -7.67 -7.75 1.19
C SER A 28 -8.10 -8.98 0.38
N SER A 29 -7.45 -9.25 -0.75
CA SER A 29 -7.69 -10.45 -1.54
C SER A 29 -7.28 -11.72 -0.79
N ILE A 30 -6.11 -11.73 -0.17
CA ILE A 30 -5.64 -12.84 0.67
C ILE A 30 -6.62 -13.09 1.83
N VAL A 31 -6.99 -12.05 2.57
CA VAL A 31 -7.93 -12.16 3.71
C VAL A 31 -9.26 -12.75 3.26
N ARG A 32 -9.81 -12.30 2.14
CA ARG A 32 -11.09 -12.76 1.61
C ARG A 32 -11.02 -14.20 1.12
N LEU A 33 -9.96 -14.57 0.40
CA LEU A 33 -9.75 -15.94 -0.08
C LEU A 33 -9.59 -16.93 1.10
N CYS A 34 -8.77 -16.57 2.09
CA CYS A 34 -8.58 -17.37 3.31
C CYS A 34 -9.85 -17.47 4.17
N SER A 35 -10.75 -16.48 4.09
CA SER A 35 -12.05 -16.49 4.78
C SER A 35 -13.15 -17.22 4.02
N GLY A 36 -12.82 -18.00 2.98
CA GLY A 36 -13.75 -18.79 2.19
C GLY A 36 -14.36 -18.09 0.98
N GLY A 37 -13.88 -16.89 0.63
CA GLY A 37 -14.33 -16.15 -0.55
C GLY A 37 -15.81 -15.75 -0.51
N MET A 38 -16.40 -15.57 -1.68
CA MET A 38 -17.85 -15.40 -1.84
C MET A 38 -18.55 -16.78 -1.87
N SER A 39 -19.71 -16.91 -1.22
CA SER A 39 -20.52 -18.13 -1.21
C SER A 39 -21.92 -17.92 -1.75
N ASN A 40 -22.52 -19.00 -2.27
CA ASN A 40 -23.85 -18.98 -2.89
C ASN A 40 -24.99 -18.56 -1.94
N GLU A 41 -24.89 -18.89 -0.65
CA GLU A 41 -26.01 -18.72 0.27
C GLU A 41 -26.26 -17.28 0.70
N THR A 42 -25.27 -16.40 0.55
CA THR A 42 -25.41 -14.99 0.96
C THR A 42 -25.01 -14.00 -0.12
N CYS A 43 -24.53 -14.49 -1.29
CA CYS A 43 -23.94 -13.60 -2.31
C CYS A 43 -22.99 -12.55 -1.74
N GLY A 44 -22.27 -12.85 -0.64
CA GLY A 44 -21.33 -11.95 0.02
C GLY A 44 -20.45 -12.69 1.01
N PRO A 45 -19.32 -12.11 1.40
CA PRO A 45 -18.47 -12.68 2.44
C PRO A 45 -19.24 -12.69 3.77
N ARG A 46 -19.60 -13.88 4.23
CA ARG A 46 -20.44 -14.10 5.42
C ARG A 46 -19.84 -13.52 6.71
N SER A 47 -18.54 -13.28 6.73
CA SER A 47 -17.81 -13.12 7.98
C SER A 47 -17.08 -11.78 8.16
N LEU A 48 -16.93 -10.97 7.11
CA LEU A 48 -16.06 -9.78 7.13
C LEU A 48 -16.81 -8.44 7.09
N GLY A 49 -18.15 -8.45 7.20
CA GLY A 49 -18.97 -7.22 7.21
C GLY A 49 -18.77 -6.34 5.96
N SER A 50 -18.50 -5.06 6.17
CA SER A 50 -18.27 -4.08 5.09
C SER A 50 -16.83 -4.09 4.55
N PHE A 51 -15.90 -4.80 5.18
CA PHE A 51 -14.47 -4.80 4.83
C PHE A 51 -14.20 -5.01 3.33
N PRO A 52 -14.79 -6.02 2.64
CA PRO A 52 -14.48 -6.26 1.24
C PRO A 52 -14.90 -5.13 0.30
N ALA A 53 -16.04 -4.51 0.58
CA ALA A 53 -16.54 -3.37 -0.20
C ALA A 53 -15.68 -2.13 0.06
N THR A 54 -15.42 -1.83 1.33
CA THR A 54 -14.67 -0.63 1.73
C THR A 54 -13.23 -0.70 1.24
N SER A 55 -12.54 -1.83 1.42
CA SER A 55 -11.15 -2.00 0.94
C SER A 55 -11.03 -1.87 -0.57
N SER A 56 -11.98 -2.46 -1.32
CA SER A 56 -12.00 -2.37 -2.80
C SER A 56 -12.28 -0.95 -3.29
N CYS A 57 -13.19 -0.22 -2.63
CA CYS A 57 -13.48 1.18 -2.98
C CYS A 57 -12.30 2.11 -2.67
N ILE A 58 -11.64 1.93 -1.52
CA ILE A 58 -10.45 2.72 -1.15
C ILE A 58 -9.31 2.46 -2.13
N ALA A 59 -9.05 1.20 -2.48
CA ALA A 59 -8.00 0.85 -3.43
C ALA A 59 -8.26 1.44 -4.83
N LEU A 60 -9.50 1.37 -5.31
CA LEU A 60 -9.90 1.97 -6.58
C LEU A 60 -9.75 3.50 -6.55
N ALA A 61 -10.19 4.15 -5.46
CA ALA A 61 -10.07 5.60 -5.30
C ALA A 61 -8.60 6.03 -5.23
N ALA A 62 -7.75 5.31 -4.48
CA ALA A 62 -6.33 5.59 -4.41
C ALA A 62 -5.65 5.45 -5.77
N LEU A 63 -5.98 4.41 -6.54
CA LEU A 63 -5.45 4.23 -7.90
C LEU A 63 -5.91 5.36 -8.82
N ALA A 64 -7.19 5.75 -8.78
CA ALA A 64 -7.74 6.81 -9.63
C ALA A 64 -7.11 8.18 -9.31
N VAL A 65 -6.96 8.51 -8.02
CA VAL A 65 -6.29 9.76 -7.60
C VAL A 65 -4.80 9.73 -7.97
N GLY A 66 -4.13 8.59 -7.77
CA GLY A 66 -2.72 8.43 -8.19
C GLY A 66 -2.54 8.64 -9.69
N LEU A 67 -3.41 8.08 -10.52
CA LEU A 67 -3.41 8.32 -11.97
C LEU A 67 -3.68 9.78 -12.32
N ALA A 68 -4.60 10.44 -11.64
CA ALA A 68 -4.86 11.87 -11.84
C ALA A 68 -3.62 12.71 -11.51
N CYS A 69 -2.90 12.39 -10.43
CA CYS A 69 -1.63 13.04 -10.08
C CYS A 69 -0.58 12.81 -11.18
N LEU A 70 -0.47 11.58 -11.70
CA LEU A 70 0.47 11.27 -12.79
C LEU A 70 0.15 12.06 -14.07
N VAL A 71 -1.12 12.12 -14.46
CA VAL A 71 -1.55 12.86 -15.67
C VAL A 71 -1.35 14.37 -15.50
N SER A 72 -1.55 14.90 -14.29
CA SER A 72 -1.38 16.34 -14.02
C SER A 72 0.08 16.82 -14.10
N GLU A 73 1.04 15.91 -14.00
CA GLU A 73 2.47 16.22 -14.18
C GLU A 73 2.96 16.14 -15.62
N LEU A 74 2.14 15.62 -16.55
CA LEU A 74 2.51 15.63 -17.96
C LEU A 74 2.38 17.04 -18.53
N ASP A 75 3.47 17.56 -19.10
CA ASP A 75 3.48 18.86 -19.82
C ASP A 75 2.44 18.92 -20.95
N ASN A 76 2.10 17.77 -21.52
CA ASN A 76 1.08 17.61 -22.55
C ASN A 76 0.11 16.47 -22.17
N PRO A 77 -0.99 16.75 -21.44
CA PRO A 77 -1.95 15.73 -21.04
C PRO A 77 -2.62 14.99 -22.22
N ASP A 78 -2.69 15.63 -23.38
CA ASP A 78 -3.20 15.00 -24.63
C ASP A 78 -2.32 13.84 -25.10
N GLN A 79 -1.02 13.87 -24.77
CA GLN A 79 -0.10 12.77 -25.06
C GLN A 79 -0.32 11.57 -24.10
N ALA A 80 -0.93 11.76 -22.94
CA ALA A 80 -1.33 10.64 -22.06
C ALA A 80 -2.35 9.73 -22.79
N LEU A 81 -3.25 10.30 -23.57
CA LEU A 81 -4.18 9.54 -24.40
C LEU A 81 -3.46 8.87 -25.59
N ALA A 82 -2.36 9.44 -26.08
CA ALA A 82 -1.52 8.85 -27.12
C ALA A 82 -0.56 7.77 -26.60
N MET A 83 -0.47 7.56 -25.28
CA MET A 83 0.32 6.47 -24.68
C MET A 83 -0.08 5.07 -25.20
N HIS A 84 -1.32 4.90 -25.71
CA HIS A 84 -1.71 3.66 -26.38
C HIS A 84 -0.82 3.33 -27.60
N LEU A 85 -0.20 4.33 -28.24
CA LEU A 85 0.77 4.15 -29.33
C LEU A 85 2.12 3.61 -28.81
N SER A 86 2.45 3.84 -27.54
CA SER A 86 3.64 3.30 -26.88
C SER A 86 3.48 1.84 -26.44
N PHE A 87 2.28 1.26 -26.50
CA PHE A 87 2.01 -0.15 -26.17
C PHE A 87 2.73 -1.14 -27.09
N SER A 88 3.27 -0.70 -28.22
CA SER A 88 4.01 -1.54 -29.17
C SER A 88 5.48 -1.76 -28.77
N ASN A 89 6.05 -0.95 -27.88
CA ASN A 89 7.46 -1.07 -27.49
C ASN A 89 7.62 -1.97 -26.26
N ALA A 90 7.69 -3.26 -26.46
CA ALA A 90 7.89 -4.26 -25.41
C ALA A 90 9.24 -4.17 -24.67
N GLY A 91 10.18 -3.31 -25.11
CA GLY A 91 11.45 -3.07 -24.43
C GLY A 91 11.39 -1.98 -23.34
N SER A 92 10.28 -1.26 -23.21
CA SER A 92 10.15 -0.15 -22.26
C SER A 92 9.40 -0.52 -20.98
N TRP A 93 10.01 -0.27 -19.83
CA TRP A 93 9.34 -0.43 -18.52
C TRP A 93 8.11 0.47 -18.37
N MET A 94 8.07 1.62 -19.04
CA MET A 94 6.88 2.49 -19.07
C MET A 94 5.68 1.80 -19.72
N THR A 95 5.90 1.00 -20.74
CA THR A 95 4.85 0.20 -21.40
C THR A 95 4.24 -0.82 -20.44
N TYR A 96 5.07 -1.56 -19.71
CA TYR A 96 4.59 -2.51 -18.69
C TYR A 96 3.80 -1.81 -17.58
N GLY A 97 4.24 -0.60 -17.18
CA GLY A 97 3.52 0.21 -16.21
C GLY A 97 2.15 0.64 -16.71
N ALA A 98 2.06 1.16 -17.92
CA ALA A 98 0.79 1.56 -18.52
C ALA A 98 -0.20 0.38 -18.60
N TRP A 99 0.26 -0.79 -19.06
CA TRP A 99 -0.55 -2.02 -19.07
C TRP A 99 -1.02 -2.44 -17.69
N THR A 100 -0.13 -2.39 -16.69
CA THR A 100 -0.44 -2.76 -15.31
C THR A 100 -1.46 -1.80 -14.69
N LEU A 101 -1.35 -0.51 -14.96
CA LEU A 101 -2.28 0.52 -14.46
C LEU A 101 -3.66 0.39 -15.12
N VAL A 102 -3.72 0.18 -16.45
CA VAL A 102 -4.98 -0.07 -17.18
C VAL A 102 -5.66 -1.35 -16.64
N ALA A 103 -4.90 -2.43 -16.51
CA ALA A 103 -5.41 -3.67 -15.91
C ALA A 103 -5.91 -3.42 -14.47
N GLY A 104 -5.18 -2.62 -13.69
CA GLY A 104 -5.57 -2.19 -12.34
C GLY A 104 -6.91 -1.47 -12.31
N CYS A 105 -7.11 -0.49 -13.18
CA CYS A 105 -8.38 0.23 -13.27
C CYS A 105 -9.56 -0.72 -13.54
N VAL A 106 -9.41 -1.60 -14.53
CA VAL A 106 -10.47 -2.54 -14.91
C VAL A 106 -10.74 -3.56 -13.81
N VAL A 107 -9.69 -4.19 -13.29
CA VAL A 107 -9.82 -5.29 -12.32
C VAL A 107 -10.26 -4.76 -10.95
N PHE A 108 -9.75 -3.61 -10.50
CA PHE A 108 -10.18 -3.01 -9.22
C PHE A 108 -11.60 -2.50 -9.30
N ALA A 109 -12.02 -1.91 -10.43
CA ALA A 109 -13.42 -1.52 -10.66
C ALA A 109 -14.35 -2.74 -10.63
N ALA A 110 -14.02 -3.80 -11.35
CA ALA A 110 -14.78 -5.06 -11.34
C ALA A 110 -14.87 -5.64 -9.92
N ASN A 111 -13.75 -5.68 -9.19
CA ASN A 111 -13.72 -6.16 -7.81
C ASN A 111 -14.58 -5.28 -6.88
N ALA A 112 -14.53 -3.95 -7.01
CA ALA A 112 -15.34 -3.02 -6.22
C ALA A 112 -16.84 -3.19 -6.50
N VAL A 113 -17.22 -3.33 -7.77
CA VAL A 113 -18.63 -3.57 -8.19
C VAL A 113 -19.15 -4.88 -7.60
N LEU A 114 -18.39 -5.97 -7.71
CA LEU A 114 -18.80 -7.28 -7.23
C LEU A 114 -18.72 -7.42 -5.70
N ALA A 115 -17.81 -6.70 -5.03
CA ALA A 115 -17.70 -6.69 -3.58
C ALA A 115 -18.80 -5.86 -2.90
N THR A 116 -19.30 -4.80 -3.54
CA THR A 116 -20.29 -3.89 -2.96
C THR A 116 -21.72 -4.45 -3.15
N PRO A 117 -22.48 -4.66 -2.08
CA PRO A 117 -23.83 -5.27 -2.19
C PRO A 117 -24.80 -4.50 -3.07
N ARG A 118 -24.75 -3.13 -3.02
CA ARG A 118 -25.64 -2.27 -3.80
C ARG A 118 -25.38 -2.38 -5.31
N THR A 119 -24.14 -2.25 -5.74
CA THR A 119 -23.76 -2.33 -7.16
C THR A 119 -23.98 -3.73 -7.72
N ARG A 120 -23.70 -4.77 -6.91
CA ARG A 120 -24.00 -6.15 -7.27
C ARG A 120 -25.51 -6.39 -7.43
N ALA A 121 -26.37 -5.86 -6.55
CA ALA A 121 -27.80 -5.96 -6.69
C ALA A 121 -28.30 -5.24 -7.95
N ALA A 122 -27.76 -4.07 -8.27
CA ALA A 122 -28.05 -3.34 -9.50
C ALA A 122 -27.61 -4.15 -10.75
N LEU A 123 -26.43 -4.79 -10.69
CA LEU A 123 -25.95 -5.65 -11.78
C LEU A 123 -26.88 -6.85 -12.03
N LEU A 124 -27.35 -7.49 -10.94
CA LEU A 124 -28.33 -8.59 -11.04
C LEU A 124 -29.67 -8.14 -11.60
N ALA A 125 -30.14 -6.94 -11.25
CA ALA A 125 -31.37 -6.38 -11.80
C ALA A 125 -31.24 -6.05 -13.30
N LEU A 126 -30.03 -5.60 -13.74
CA LEU A 126 -29.78 -5.28 -15.14
C LEU A 126 -29.61 -6.54 -16.01
N PHE A 127 -29.07 -7.62 -15.41
CA PHE A 127 -28.83 -8.89 -16.10
C PHE A 127 -29.54 -10.07 -15.40
N PRO A 128 -30.87 -10.18 -15.50
CA PRO A 128 -31.65 -11.19 -14.76
C PRO A 128 -31.34 -12.65 -15.16
N HIS A 129 -30.71 -12.85 -16.32
CA HIS A 129 -30.31 -14.19 -16.79
C HIS A 129 -28.99 -14.68 -16.16
N VAL A 130 -28.26 -13.82 -15.46
CA VAL A 130 -27.00 -14.21 -14.80
C VAL A 130 -27.31 -14.88 -13.47
N GLY A 131 -27.01 -16.18 -13.38
CA GLY A 131 -27.24 -16.96 -12.16
C GLY A 131 -26.36 -16.49 -11.00
N SER A 132 -26.85 -16.66 -9.77
CA SER A 132 -26.09 -16.33 -8.55
C SER A 132 -24.74 -17.04 -8.48
N ARG A 133 -24.64 -18.26 -8.99
CA ARG A 133 -23.39 -19.04 -9.06
C ARG A 133 -22.34 -18.37 -9.94
N THR A 134 -22.75 -17.83 -11.09
CA THR A 134 -21.84 -17.12 -12.02
C THR A 134 -21.25 -15.88 -11.35
N ILE A 135 -22.07 -15.13 -10.61
CA ILE A 135 -21.60 -13.94 -9.88
C ILE A 135 -20.61 -14.31 -8.77
N VAL A 136 -20.83 -15.41 -8.07
CA VAL A 136 -19.90 -15.89 -7.05
C VAL A 136 -18.55 -16.27 -7.67
N ILE A 137 -18.57 -17.00 -8.79
CA ILE A 137 -17.34 -17.38 -9.50
C ILE A 137 -16.63 -16.11 -10.02
N ALA A 138 -17.36 -15.21 -10.67
CA ALA A 138 -16.81 -13.95 -11.18
C ALA A 138 -16.23 -13.09 -10.05
N GLY A 139 -16.89 -13.01 -8.89
CA GLY A 139 -16.42 -12.29 -7.74
C GLY A 139 -15.13 -12.85 -7.13
N ASN A 140 -15.03 -14.17 -7.05
CA ASN A 140 -13.81 -14.84 -6.58
C ASN A 140 -12.65 -14.68 -7.58
N ALA A 141 -12.95 -14.78 -8.88
CA ALA A 141 -11.96 -14.57 -9.93
C ALA A 141 -11.47 -13.11 -9.97
N ALA A 142 -12.39 -12.14 -9.90
CA ALA A 142 -12.05 -10.72 -9.84
C ALA A 142 -11.19 -10.39 -8.60
N MET A 143 -11.49 -10.99 -7.46
CA MET A 143 -10.74 -10.85 -6.23
C MET A 143 -9.32 -11.41 -6.35
N ALA A 144 -9.16 -12.61 -6.91
CA ALA A 144 -7.85 -13.22 -7.12
C ALA A 144 -7.02 -12.41 -8.15
N ALA A 145 -7.64 -12.00 -9.26
CA ALA A 145 -7.01 -11.13 -10.25
C ALA A 145 -6.59 -9.79 -9.65
N ALA A 146 -7.45 -9.19 -8.81
CA ALA A 146 -7.13 -7.93 -8.13
C ALA A 146 -5.92 -8.05 -7.20
N GLY A 147 -5.76 -9.17 -6.50
CA GLY A 147 -4.57 -9.44 -5.69
C GLY A 147 -3.29 -9.53 -6.52
N ILE A 148 -3.32 -10.25 -7.65
CA ILE A 148 -2.18 -10.40 -8.56
C ILE A 148 -1.79 -9.05 -9.19
N VAL A 149 -2.78 -8.33 -9.72
CA VAL A 149 -2.55 -7.01 -10.33
C VAL A 149 -2.09 -6.00 -9.28
N GLY A 150 -2.63 -6.09 -8.05
CA GLY A 150 -2.19 -5.27 -6.91
C GLY A 150 -0.72 -5.47 -6.58
N LEU A 151 -0.25 -6.72 -6.54
CA LEU A 151 1.17 -7.02 -6.36
C LEU A 151 2.02 -6.46 -7.51
N ALA A 152 1.55 -6.61 -8.75
CA ALA A 152 2.25 -6.07 -9.93
C ALA A 152 2.37 -4.54 -9.88
N ILE A 153 1.29 -3.82 -9.46
CA ILE A 153 1.33 -2.36 -9.27
C ILE A 153 2.34 -1.98 -8.17
N ALA A 154 2.29 -2.67 -7.02
CA ALA A 154 3.22 -2.42 -5.93
C ALA A 154 4.69 -2.61 -6.34
N ALA A 155 5.00 -3.67 -7.09
CA ALA A 155 6.34 -3.94 -7.60
C ALA A 155 6.76 -2.93 -8.69
N TYR A 156 5.82 -2.57 -9.56
CA TYR A 156 6.07 -1.62 -10.65
C TYR A 156 6.50 -0.24 -10.13
N THR A 157 5.97 0.23 -9.00
CA THR A 157 6.37 1.53 -8.42
C THR A 157 7.88 1.62 -8.17
N GLY A 158 8.51 0.55 -7.73
CA GLY A 158 9.96 0.49 -7.56
C GLY A 158 10.74 0.22 -8.87
N MET A 159 10.16 -0.57 -9.79
CA MET A 159 10.76 -0.84 -11.10
C MET A 159 10.83 0.41 -11.97
N LEU A 160 9.86 1.31 -11.83
CA LEU A 160 9.84 2.58 -12.54
C LEU A 160 11.07 3.42 -12.20
N LEU A 161 11.41 3.57 -10.91
CA LEU A 161 12.61 4.29 -10.51
C LEU A 161 13.89 3.58 -10.95
N ARG A 162 13.94 2.25 -10.81
CA ARG A 162 15.09 1.46 -11.27
C ARG A 162 15.35 1.61 -12.76
N SER A 163 14.32 1.84 -13.59
CA SER A 163 14.49 2.02 -15.04
C SER A 163 15.28 3.28 -15.41
N ALA A 164 15.39 4.25 -14.50
CA ALA A 164 16.26 5.42 -14.62
C ALA A 164 17.68 5.11 -14.11
N GLY A 165 18.34 4.13 -14.71
CA GLY A 165 19.62 3.53 -14.29
C GLY A 165 20.83 4.47 -14.22
N SER A 166 20.68 5.76 -14.54
CA SER A 166 21.74 6.78 -14.39
C SER A 166 22.01 7.18 -12.94
N ILE A 167 21.10 6.85 -12.01
CA ILE A 167 21.21 7.25 -10.60
C ILE A 167 21.66 6.03 -9.78
N PRO A 168 22.83 6.06 -9.14
CA PRO A 168 23.36 4.93 -8.40
C PRO A 168 22.45 4.37 -7.31
N MET A 169 21.70 5.23 -6.62
CA MET A 169 20.74 4.82 -5.59
C MET A 169 19.56 4.05 -6.17
N TRP A 170 19.16 4.29 -7.42
CA TRP A 170 18.01 3.63 -8.02
C TRP A 170 18.38 2.34 -8.76
N ASP A 171 19.63 2.22 -9.25
CA ASP A 171 20.10 1.02 -9.98
C ASP A 171 20.40 -0.15 -9.02
N THR A 172 19.35 -0.69 -8.43
CA THR A 172 19.47 -1.89 -7.58
C THR A 172 18.18 -2.70 -7.62
N PRO A 173 18.27 -4.05 -7.64
CA PRO A 173 17.10 -4.92 -7.54
C PRO A 173 16.41 -4.84 -6.17
N LEU A 174 17.09 -4.31 -5.13
CA LEU A 174 16.51 -4.17 -3.80
C LEU A 174 15.46 -3.06 -3.72
N LEU A 175 15.52 -2.04 -4.58
CA LEU A 175 14.57 -0.93 -4.58
C LEU A 175 13.13 -1.37 -4.92
N PRO A 176 12.85 -2.15 -5.98
CA PRO A 176 11.53 -2.71 -6.22
C PRO A 176 11.03 -3.60 -5.07
N VAL A 177 11.91 -4.38 -4.46
CA VAL A 177 11.56 -5.23 -3.31
C VAL A 177 11.17 -4.38 -2.11
N LEU A 178 11.96 -3.35 -1.80
CA LEU A 178 11.70 -2.42 -0.70
C LEU A 178 10.34 -1.71 -0.89
N PHE A 179 10.07 -1.19 -2.09
CA PHE A 179 8.79 -0.51 -2.38
C PHE A 179 7.59 -1.47 -2.34
N THR A 180 7.78 -2.71 -2.77
CA THR A 180 6.74 -3.75 -2.67
C THR A 180 6.43 -4.08 -1.22
N LEU A 181 7.45 -4.29 -0.39
CA LEU A 181 7.28 -4.57 1.05
C LEU A 181 6.63 -3.39 1.76
N SER A 182 7.08 -2.16 1.50
CA SER A 182 6.48 -0.94 2.03
C SER A 182 5.00 -0.78 1.65
N SER A 183 4.68 -1.11 0.40
CA SER A 183 3.28 -1.10 -0.08
C SER A 183 2.42 -2.16 0.61
N CYS A 184 2.97 -3.36 0.80
CA CYS A 184 2.27 -4.45 1.48
C CYS A 184 2.10 -4.17 2.98
N SER A 185 3.12 -3.59 3.64
CA SER A 185 3.09 -3.17 5.04
C SER A 185 1.99 -2.13 5.25
N MET A 186 2.01 -1.05 4.50
CA MET A 186 0.99 0.00 4.52
C MET A 186 -0.41 -0.55 4.22
N GLY A 187 -0.53 -1.42 3.20
CA GLY A 187 -1.79 -2.07 2.83
C GLY A 187 -2.33 -2.97 3.93
N ALA A 188 -1.46 -3.69 4.67
CA ALA A 188 -1.82 -4.53 5.79
C ALA A 188 -2.32 -3.71 6.99
N GLU A 189 -1.67 -2.59 7.31
CA GLU A 189 -2.08 -1.70 8.39
C GLU A 189 -3.46 -1.07 8.10
N VAL A 190 -3.69 -0.61 6.88
CA VAL A 190 -5.00 -0.08 6.47
C VAL A 190 -6.05 -1.20 6.47
N ALA A 191 -5.72 -2.41 6.05
CA ALA A 191 -6.63 -3.56 6.11
C ALA A 191 -6.98 -3.93 7.56
N ALA A 192 -6.01 -3.92 8.48
CA ALA A 192 -6.23 -4.16 9.91
C ALA A 192 -7.18 -3.11 10.51
N LEU A 193 -6.97 -1.83 10.18
CA LEU A 193 -7.87 -0.74 10.57
C LEU A 193 -9.30 -0.96 10.08
N LEU A 194 -9.48 -1.31 8.81
CA LEU A 194 -10.80 -1.57 8.22
C LEU A 194 -11.49 -2.80 8.83
N LEU A 195 -10.73 -3.84 9.19
CA LEU A 195 -11.26 -5.01 9.89
C LEU A 195 -11.72 -4.66 11.31
N CYS A 196 -11.01 -3.77 12.01
CA CYS A 196 -11.43 -3.26 13.31
C CYS A 196 -12.78 -2.53 13.22
N TRP A 197 -12.96 -1.65 12.23
CA TRP A 197 -14.21 -0.90 12.05
C TRP A 197 -15.35 -1.75 11.50
N GLY A 198 -15.08 -2.66 10.58
CA GLY A 198 -16.08 -3.57 10.02
C GLY A 198 -16.71 -4.49 11.09
N GLY A 199 -15.95 -4.87 12.11
CA GLY A 199 -16.45 -5.63 13.25
C GLY A 199 -17.43 -4.86 14.13
N GLU A 200 -17.34 -3.55 14.22
CA GLU A 200 -18.27 -2.71 14.99
C GLU A 200 -19.63 -2.59 14.31
N ALA A 201 -19.66 -2.47 12.99
CA ALA A 201 -20.92 -2.40 12.22
C ALA A 201 -21.75 -3.70 12.29
N ALA A 202 -21.08 -4.83 12.52
CA ALA A 202 -21.75 -6.15 12.65
C ALA A 202 -22.47 -6.37 13.98
N LYS A 203 -22.32 -5.51 14.98
CA LYS A 203 -22.92 -5.67 16.33
C LYS A 203 -24.46 -5.61 16.35
N GLY A 204 -25.08 -4.96 15.36
CA GLY A 204 -26.54 -4.89 15.25
C GLY A 204 -27.19 -6.17 14.73
N THR A 205 -26.43 -7.08 14.15
CA THR A 205 -26.95 -8.30 13.53
C THR A 205 -26.43 -9.52 14.31
N ARG A 206 -27.34 -10.34 14.75
CA ARG A 206 -27.25 -11.51 15.66
C ARG A 206 -26.26 -12.64 15.27
N GLN A 207 -25.04 -12.33 14.78
CA GLN A 207 -24.14 -13.32 14.19
C GLN A 207 -22.78 -13.36 14.89
N LYS A 208 -22.70 -14.13 15.99
CA LYS A 208 -21.43 -14.41 16.73
C LYS A 208 -20.32 -14.98 15.85
N THR A 209 -20.66 -15.75 14.83
CA THR A 209 -19.72 -16.35 13.87
C THR A 209 -19.00 -15.30 13.01
N SER A 210 -19.67 -14.25 12.59
CA SER A 210 -19.11 -13.15 11.80
C SER A 210 -18.05 -12.37 12.60
N LEU A 211 -18.31 -12.13 13.88
CA LEU A 211 -17.37 -11.43 14.76
C LEU A 211 -16.09 -12.24 14.99
N GLN A 212 -16.22 -13.55 15.18
CA GLN A 212 -15.08 -14.42 15.43
C GLN A 212 -14.15 -14.52 14.21
N SER A 213 -14.72 -14.58 13.01
CA SER A 213 -13.97 -14.57 11.76
C SER A 213 -13.23 -13.24 11.52
N ALA A 214 -13.88 -12.10 11.82
CA ALA A 214 -13.24 -10.79 11.72
C ALA A 214 -12.06 -10.63 12.71
N VAL A 215 -12.22 -11.15 13.94
CA VAL A 215 -11.12 -11.18 14.95
C VAL A 215 -9.95 -12.02 14.48
N THR A 216 -10.23 -13.21 13.95
CA THR A 216 -9.19 -14.11 13.44
C THR A 216 -8.47 -13.49 12.25
N ALA A 217 -9.22 -12.87 11.30
CA ALA A 217 -8.66 -12.17 10.16
C ALA A 217 -7.79 -10.99 10.59
N TYR A 218 -8.26 -10.16 11.54
CA TYR A 218 -7.49 -9.07 12.11
C TYR A 218 -6.15 -9.55 12.67
N ARG A 219 -6.16 -10.58 13.52
CA ARG A 219 -4.92 -11.11 14.10
C ARG A 219 -3.97 -11.66 13.04
N ALA A 220 -4.48 -12.36 12.04
CA ALA A 220 -3.66 -12.88 10.95
C ALA A 220 -3.01 -11.74 10.15
N VAL A 221 -3.77 -10.67 9.86
CA VAL A 221 -3.26 -9.48 9.17
C VAL A 221 -2.22 -8.76 10.03
N SER A 222 -2.48 -8.56 11.33
CA SER A 222 -1.53 -7.93 12.26
C SER A 222 -0.20 -8.68 12.35
N ILE A 223 -0.25 -10.01 12.48
CA ILE A 223 0.97 -10.84 12.49
C ILE A 223 1.67 -10.76 11.15
N GLY A 224 0.93 -10.78 10.03
CA GLY A 224 1.48 -10.59 8.69
C GLY A 224 2.14 -9.23 8.52
N ALA A 225 1.50 -8.16 8.99
CA ALA A 225 2.04 -6.79 8.97
C ALA A 225 3.36 -6.69 9.73
N MET A 226 3.43 -7.28 10.94
CA MET A 226 4.67 -7.34 11.72
C MET A 226 5.80 -8.08 10.96
N ALA A 227 5.49 -9.22 10.35
CA ALA A 227 6.47 -9.98 9.58
C ALA A 227 6.96 -9.19 8.35
N ILE A 228 6.05 -8.50 7.63
CA ILE A 228 6.39 -7.66 6.50
C ILE A 228 7.23 -6.45 6.94
N ALA A 229 6.89 -5.80 8.04
CA ALA A 229 7.66 -4.67 8.58
C ALA A 229 9.10 -5.08 8.98
N LEU A 230 9.28 -6.26 9.55
CA LEU A 230 10.61 -6.80 9.86
C LEU A 230 11.40 -7.11 8.59
N LEU A 231 10.75 -7.67 7.56
CA LEU A 231 11.37 -7.89 6.25
C LEU A 231 11.74 -6.56 5.57
N GLU A 232 10.85 -5.56 5.65
CA GLU A 232 11.09 -4.22 5.13
C GLU A 232 12.33 -3.58 5.80
N ALA A 233 12.44 -3.69 7.13
CA ALA A 233 13.62 -3.23 7.87
C ALA A 233 14.91 -3.94 7.42
N GLY A 234 14.85 -5.26 7.24
CA GLY A 234 15.99 -6.04 6.75
C GLY A 234 16.42 -5.68 5.33
N VAL A 235 15.45 -5.50 4.42
CA VAL A 235 15.71 -5.07 3.03
C VAL A 235 16.22 -3.63 2.99
N LEU A 236 15.67 -2.73 3.81
CA LEU A 236 16.16 -1.35 3.92
C LEU A 236 17.63 -1.32 4.38
N MET A 237 17.99 -2.12 5.39
CA MET A 237 19.37 -2.25 5.84
C MET A 237 20.27 -2.82 4.74
N ALA A 238 19.85 -3.89 4.07
CA ALA A 238 20.60 -4.48 2.96
C ALA A 238 20.77 -3.49 1.79
N TYR A 239 19.74 -2.68 1.52
CA TYR A 239 19.79 -1.62 0.52
C TYR A 239 20.85 -0.57 0.88
N MET A 240 20.85 -0.06 2.12
CA MET A 240 21.84 0.92 2.58
C MET A 240 23.27 0.37 2.49
N VAL A 241 23.52 -0.82 3.05
CA VAL A 241 24.84 -1.46 3.01
C VAL A 241 25.28 -1.73 1.58
N GLY A 242 24.37 -2.22 0.73
CA GLY A 242 24.67 -2.50 -0.68
C GLY A 242 25.06 -1.25 -1.47
N ARG A 243 24.42 -0.10 -1.19
CA ARG A 243 24.77 1.17 -1.86
C ARG A 243 26.09 1.74 -1.38
N THR A 244 26.36 1.65 -0.08
CA THR A 244 27.64 2.07 0.49
C THR A 244 28.83 1.29 -0.10
N SER A 245 28.63 0.01 -0.39
CA SER A 245 29.69 -0.87 -0.91
C SER A 245 29.84 -0.83 -2.44
N ALA A 246 28.82 -0.35 -3.17
CA ALA A 246 28.79 -0.44 -4.63
C ALA A 246 29.62 0.64 -5.33
N SER A 247 29.67 1.87 -4.80
CA SER A 247 30.40 2.98 -5.39
C SER A 247 30.68 4.08 -4.36
N PRO A 248 31.77 4.89 -4.53
CA PRO A 248 32.00 6.04 -3.66
C PRO A 248 30.83 7.03 -3.63
N LEU A 249 30.22 7.28 -4.78
CA LEU A 249 29.04 8.14 -4.90
C LEU A 249 27.84 7.58 -4.12
N GLY A 250 27.60 6.26 -4.20
CA GLY A 250 26.57 5.59 -3.40
C GLY A 250 26.83 5.68 -1.90
N ALA A 251 28.10 5.65 -1.50
CA ALA A 251 28.49 5.84 -0.10
C ALA A 251 28.21 7.26 0.40
N ASP A 252 28.52 8.27 -0.40
CA ASP A 252 28.25 9.68 -0.07
C ASP A 252 26.76 9.97 -0.01
N MET A 253 25.98 9.46 -0.96
CA MET A 253 24.51 9.54 -0.95
C MET A 253 23.91 8.87 0.29
N THR A 254 24.39 7.68 0.65
CA THR A 254 23.93 6.98 1.86
C THR A 254 24.31 7.76 3.13
N ARG A 255 25.50 8.35 3.17
CA ARG A 255 25.92 9.21 4.29
C ARG A 255 25.04 10.45 4.40
N SER A 256 24.69 11.09 3.29
CA SER A 256 23.75 12.23 3.25
C SER A 256 22.36 11.86 3.79
N LEU A 257 21.90 10.62 3.54
CA LEU A 257 20.65 10.10 4.09
C LEU A 257 20.71 9.85 5.59
N VAL A 258 21.81 9.34 6.11
CA VAL A 258 21.93 8.89 7.51
C VAL A 258 22.38 10.03 8.44
N GLU A 259 23.28 10.92 7.97
CA GLU A 259 23.93 11.96 8.75
C GLU A 259 23.70 13.37 8.22
N GLY A 260 23.17 13.54 6.99
CA GLY A 260 22.99 14.83 6.32
C GLY A 260 21.63 15.47 6.56
N GLU A 261 21.24 16.39 5.67
CA GLU A 261 19.99 17.16 5.75
C GLU A 261 18.74 16.29 5.66
N LEU A 262 18.81 15.13 5.02
CA LEU A 262 17.72 14.18 4.89
C LEU A 262 17.59 13.23 6.09
N ALA A 263 18.56 13.22 7.02
CA ALA A 263 18.58 12.33 8.17
C ALA A 263 17.32 12.39 9.05
N PRO A 264 16.75 13.55 9.38
CA PRO A 264 15.51 13.62 10.16
C PRO A 264 14.34 12.95 9.43
N TRP A 265 14.22 13.13 8.12
CA TRP A 265 13.17 12.49 7.31
C TRP A 265 13.38 10.98 7.21
N PHE A 266 14.63 10.55 7.13
CA PHE A 266 14.96 9.12 7.10
C PHE A 266 14.65 8.45 8.43
N TRP A 267 15.20 8.96 9.53
CA TRP A 267 15.06 8.32 10.84
C TRP A 267 13.65 8.46 11.42
N VAL A 268 13.07 9.65 11.36
CA VAL A 268 11.72 9.89 11.91
C VAL A 268 10.67 9.46 10.92
N GLY A 269 10.79 9.83 9.63
CA GLY A 269 9.80 9.51 8.62
C GLY A 269 9.82 8.02 8.27
N ALA A 270 10.85 7.56 7.57
CA ALA A 270 10.86 6.20 7.03
C ALA A 270 11.03 5.13 8.12
N VAL A 271 11.96 5.30 9.08
CA VAL A 271 12.25 4.27 10.07
C VAL A 271 11.25 4.31 11.23
N ALA A 272 11.13 5.44 11.95
CA ALA A 272 10.29 5.48 13.13
C ALA A 272 8.81 5.37 12.79
N LEU A 273 8.27 6.23 11.90
CA LEU A 273 6.86 6.22 11.54
C LEU A 273 6.51 5.08 10.57
N GLY A 274 7.41 4.72 9.64
CA GLY A 274 7.13 3.67 8.66
C GLY A 274 7.23 2.25 9.21
N ILE A 275 8.13 2.00 10.17
CA ILE A 275 8.44 0.64 10.63
C ILE A 275 8.22 0.48 12.14
N VAL A 276 8.87 1.31 12.98
CA VAL A 276 8.94 1.06 14.43
C VAL A 276 7.59 1.28 15.11
N VAL A 277 6.89 2.38 14.81
CA VAL A 277 5.59 2.69 15.43
C VAL A 277 4.51 1.71 15.02
N PRO A 278 4.31 1.36 13.73
CA PRO A 278 3.37 0.31 13.33
C PRO A 278 3.67 -1.02 14.02
N LEU A 279 4.94 -1.46 14.01
CA LEU A 279 5.37 -2.69 14.66
C LEU A 279 5.04 -2.72 16.17
N ALA A 280 5.31 -1.62 16.88
CA ALA A 280 5.00 -1.48 18.28
C ALA A 280 3.49 -1.50 18.56
N CYS A 281 2.69 -0.81 17.73
CA CYS A 281 1.24 -0.79 17.84
C CYS A 281 0.63 -2.19 17.64
N GLU A 282 1.09 -2.91 16.61
CA GLU A 282 0.62 -4.27 16.32
C GLU A 282 1.07 -5.27 17.39
N ALA A 283 2.29 -5.15 17.93
CA ALA A 283 2.74 -5.96 19.06
C ALA A 283 1.85 -5.78 20.29
N VAL A 284 1.52 -4.53 20.63
CA VAL A 284 0.60 -4.23 21.74
C VAL A 284 -0.80 -4.76 21.46
N ALA A 285 -1.31 -4.62 20.23
CA ALA A 285 -2.64 -5.09 19.85
C ALA A 285 -2.76 -6.61 19.87
N THR A 286 -1.71 -7.35 19.48
CA THR A 286 -1.69 -8.81 19.44
C THR A 286 -1.44 -9.45 20.82
N CYS A 287 -0.60 -8.84 21.66
CA CYS A 287 -0.31 -9.30 23.02
C CYS A 287 -1.45 -9.06 24.03
N SER A 288 -2.45 -8.23 23.68
CA SER A 288 -3.60 -7.99 24.57
C SER A 288 -4.45 -9.27 24.74
N PRO A 289 -4.73 -9.72 26.00
CA PRO A 289 -5.51 -10.94 26.24
C PRO A 289 -6.89 -10.85 25.61
N GLN A 290 -7.37 -11.98 25.09
CA GLN A 290 -8.69 -12.11 24.47
C GLN A 290 -9.82 -11.84 25.47
N GLY A 291 -10.22 -10.60 25.62
CA GLY A 291 -11.58 -10.31 26.05
C GLY A 291 -12.47 -10.38 24.80
N THR A 292 -13.56 -11.12 24.85
CA THR A 292 -14.56 -11.32 23.78
C THR A 292 -15.30 -10.05 23.34
N GLY A 293 -14.74 -8.87 23.58
CA GLY A 293 -15.28 -7.56 23.26
C GLY A 293 -14.49 -6.86 22.17
N MET A 294 -14.69 -7.25 20.91
CA MET A 294 -14.56 -6.32 19.79
C MET A 294 -15.79 -5.41 19.77
N GLY A 295 -15.93 -4.65 20.80
CA GLY A 295 -16.99 -3.73 21.02
C GLY A 295 -16.44 -2.50 21.70
N GLY A 296 -15.76 -1.63 20.95
CA GLY A 296 -15.39 -0.31 21.44
C GLY A 296 -16.61 0.57 21.57
N PRO A 297 -16.68 1.41 22.62
CA PRO A 297 -17.56 2.56 22.62
C PRO A 297 -17.15 3.46 21.44
N SER A 298 -18.13 4.20 20.89
CA SER A 298 -17.84 5.27 19.94
C SER A 298 -16.68 6.14 20.44
N LEU A 299 -15.88 6.71 19.57
CA LEU A 299 -14.69 7.53 19.91
C LEU A 299 -14.97 8.55 21.05
N ARG A 300 -16.21 9.05 21.15
CA ARG A 300 -16.69 9.91 22.24
C ARG A 300 -16.82 9.18 23.58
N GLY A 301 -17.25 7.91 23.59
CA GLY A 301 -17.33 7.10 24.81
C GLY A 301 -15.95 6.59 25.28
N ALA A 302 -15.03 6.40 24.35
CA ALA A 302 -13.66 5.97 24.63
C ALA A 302 -12.86 7.03 25.40
N LEU A 303 -12.97 8.30 25.01
CA LEU A 303 -12.29 9.42 25.69
C LEU A 303 -12.84 9.69 27.10
N SER A 304 -14.10 9.31 27.37
CA SER A 304 -14.73 9.51 28.68
C SER A 304 -14.52 8.39 29.68
N ALA A 305 -14.08 7.19 29.24
CA ALA A 305 -14.00 5.96 30.08
C ALA A 305 -12.56 5.53 30.42
N ALA A 306 -11.55 6.32 30.13
CA ALA A 306 -10.13 5.95 30.29
C ALA A 306 -9.67 6.05 31.77
N GLN A 307 -10.05 5.06 32.58
CA GLN A 307 -9.31 4.76 33.81
C GLN A 307 -8.25 3.69 33.54
N PRO A 308 -6.96 3.94 33.87
CA PRO A 308 -5.90 2.99 33.63
C PRO A 308 -6.12 1.71 34.47
N GLY A 309 -6.13 0.57 33.81
CA GLY A 309 -6.17 -0.76 34.43
C GLY A 309 -7.47 -1.54 34.30
N THR A 310 -8.56 -0.99 33.78
CA THR A 310 -9.84 -1.68 33.61
C THR A 310 -9.97 -2.41 32.26
N ARG A 311 -10.82 -3.46 32.19
CA ARG A 311 -11.15 -4.15 30.92
C ARG A 311 -11.63 -3.21 29.84
N ALA A 312 -12.27 -2.09 30.19
CA ALA A 312 -12.72 -1.04 29.28
C ALA A 312 -11.53 -0.33 28.59
N ALA A 313 -10.44 -0.04 29.32
CA ALA A 313 -9.25 0.59 28.74
C ALA A 313 -8.59 -0.29 27.66
N LYS A 314 -8.57 -1.61 27.84
CA LYS A 314 -7.99 -2.57 26.87
C LYS A 314 -8.84 -2.71 25.60
N THR A 315 -10.15 -2.52 25.69
CA THR A 315 -11.07 -2.57 24.53
C THR A 315 -10.96 -1.31 23.67
N VAL A 316 -10.58 -0.18 24.27
CA VAL A 316 -10.37 1.10 23.59
C VAL A 316 -8.99 1.19 22.93
N ALA A 317 -8.00 0.51 23.45
CA ALA A 317 -6.62 0.58 22.95
C ALA A 317 -6.45 0.02 21.53
N ARG A 318 -7.20 -1.03 21.13
CA ARG A 318 -7.07 -1.67 19.81
C ARG A 318 -7.41 -0.76 18.63
N PRO A 319 -8.59 -0.11 18.60
CA PRO A 319 -8.91 0.77 17.46
C PRO A 319 -7.99 1.99 17.40
N ILE A 320 -7.53 2.52 18.53
CA ILE A 320 -6.58 3.62 18.56
C ILE A 320 -5.21 3.14 18.02
N ALA A 321 -4.72 1.99 18.45
CA ALA A 321 -3.48 1.41 17.97
C ALA A 321 -3.53 1.18 16.44
N ALA A 322 -4.63 0.63 15.92
CA ALA A 322 -4.81 0.41 14.49
C ALA A 322 -4.86 1.74 13.68
N ILE A 323 -5.49 2.79 14.23
CA ILE A 323 -5.50 4.12 13.59
C ILE A 323 -4.08 4.70 13.55
N VAL A 324 -3.37 4.63 14.67
CA VAL A 324 -2.01 5.15 14.77
C VAL A 324 -1.07 4.36 13.84
N ALA A 325 -1.15 3.04 13.86
CA ALA A 325 -0.34 2.18 12.99
C ALA A 325 -0.57 2.49 11.50
N ALA A 326 -1.84 2.52 11.08
CA ALA A 326 -2.17 2.83 9.68
C ALA A 326 -1.74 4.24 9.26
N ALA A 327 -2.00 5.26 10.10
CA ALA A 327 -1.59 6.63 9.80
C ALA A 327 -0.06 6.77 9.73
N CYS A 328 0.65 6.22 10.70
CA CYS A 328 2.11 6.25 10.74
C CYS A 328 2.74 5.49 9.58
N SER A 329 2.20 4.31 9.23
CA SER A 329 2.67 3.51 8.09
C SER A 329 2.48 4.25 6.76
N VAL A 330 1.34 4.93 6.55
CA VAL A 330 1.10 5.75 5.34
C VAL A 330 2.09 6.91 5.27
N VAL A 331 2.27 7.65 6.37
CA VAL A 331 3.21 8.79 6.42
C VAL A 331 4.64 8.31 6.24
N GLY A 332 5.02 7.20 6.87
CA GLY A 332 6.36 6.62 6.75
C GLY A 332 6.66 6.10 5.34
N SER A 333 5.69 5.42 4.72
CA SER A 333 5.78 5.00 3.33
C SER A 333 5.89 6.19 2.36
N PHE A 334 5.22 7.31 2.66
CA PHE A 334 5.36 8.54 1.89
C PHE A 334 6.77 9.13 2.06
N ALA A 335 7.24 9.25 3.30
CA ALA A 335 8.59 9.75 3.60
C ALA A 335 9.67 8.92 2.87
N LEU A 336 9.56 7.59 2.91
CA LEU A 336 10.48 6.70 2.19
C LEU A 336 10.52 7.02 0.68
N ARG A 337 9.37 7.20 0.04
CA ARG A 337 9.30 7.54 -1.39
C ARG A 337 9.86 8.92 -1.69
N CYS A 338 9.52 9.91 -0.87
CA CYS A 338 10.07 11.27 -1.00
C CYS A 338 11.59 11.28 -0.88
N ILE A 339 12.15 10.57 0.10
CA ILE A 339 13.59 10.48 0.31
C ILE A 339 14.28 9.82 -0.89
N VAL A 340 13.77 8.69 -1.35
CA VAL A 340 14.35 7.96 -2.50
C VAL A 340 14.31 8.81 -3.77
N VAL A 341 13.22 9.55 -3.99
CA VAL A 341 13.11 10.48 -5.12
C VAL A 341 14.06 11.67 -4.93
N ALA A 342 14.08 12.30 -3.74
CA ALA A 342 14.90 13.47 -3.45
C ALA A 342 16.40 13.19 -3.61
N VAL A 343 16.89 12.03 -3.15
CA VAL A 343 18.30 11.64 -3.32
C VAL A 343 18.68 11.52 -4.79
N GLY A 344 17.74 11.09 -5.65
CA GLY A 344 17.98 11.02 -7.09
C GLY A 344 18.08 12.37 -7.80
N VAL A 345 17.53 13.44 -7.20
CA VAL A 345 17.47 14.78 -7.79
C VAL A 345 18.59 15.70 -7.29
N HIS A 346 19.16 15.42 -6.11
CA HIS A 346 20.05 16.35 -5.39
C HIS A 346 21.53 16.31 -5.79
N GLU A 347 21.95 15.58 -6.84
CA GLU A 347 23.31 15.69 -7.33
C GLU A 347 23.40 16.49 -8.65
N PRO A 348 23.84 17.75 -8.60
CA PRO A 348 24.39 18.37 -9.77
C PRO A 348 25.69 17.59 -10.10
N LEU A 349 25.71 16.90 -11.24
CA LEU A 349 26.97 16.40 -11.80
C LEU A 349 27.96 17.56 -11.78
N THR A 350 28.99 17.48 -10.94
CA THR A 350 30.05 18.50 -10.97
C THR A 350 30.66 18.52 -12.36
N ALA A 351 31.11 19.67 -12.81
CA ALA A 351 31.74 19.82 -14.12
C ALA A 351 32.90 18.80 -14.30
N ALA A 352 33.56 18.41 -13.19
CA ALA A 352 34.60 17.38 -13.18
C ALA A 352 34.05 15.98 -13.50
N GLN A 353 32.86 15.61 -13.00
CA GLN A 353 32.23 14.32 -13.28
C GLN A 353 31.69 14.25 -14.71
N LEU A 354 31.17 15.37 -15.25
CA LEU A 354 30.79 15.46 -16.66
C LEU A 354 32.00 15.29 -17.59
N VAL A 355 33.14 15.89 -17.24
CA VAL A 355 34.40 15.76 -18.00
C VAL A 355 34.95 14.34 -17.87
N ALA A 356 34.94 13.73 -16.70
CA ALA A 356 35.37 12.34 -16.48
C ALA A 356 34.50 11.36 -17.27
N ALA A 357 33.19 11.52 -17.25
CA ALA A 357 32.26 10.70 -18.02
C ALA A 357 32.44 10.88 -19.55
N SER A 358 32.73 12.11 -20.02
CA SER A 358 33.00 12.38 -21.44
C SER A 358 34.33 11.84 -21.93
N LEU A 359 35.30 11.66 -21.00
CA LEU A 359 36.64 11.12 -21.29
C LEU A 359 36.73 9.61 -21.07
N GLY A 360 35.66 8.93 -20.60
CA GLY A 360 35.66 7.50 -20.32
C GLY A 360 36.59 7.10 -19.18
N ILE A 361 36.89 8.05 -18.28
CA ILE A 361 37.73 7.82 -17.09
C ILE A 361 36.77 7.60 -15.92
N SER A 362 36.57 6.31 -15.56
CA SER A 362 35.84 5.87 -14.37
C SER A 362 36.78 5.75 -13.17
#